data_3120d9585df66c90e4fe480fee1ec599
#
_entry.id   3120d9585df66c90e4fe480fee1ec599
#
_cell.length_a   1.000
_cell.length_b   1.000
_cell.length_c   1.000
_cell.angle_alpha   90.00
_cell.angle_beta   90.00
_cell.angle_gamma   90.00
#
_symmetry.space_group_name_H-M   'P 1'
#
loop_
_entity.id
_entity.type
_entity.pdbx_description
1 polymer ?
#
loop_
_entity_poly.entity_id
_entity_poly.type
_entity_poly.pdbx_seq_one_letter_code
_entity_poly.pdbx_strand_id
1 'polypeptide(L)'
;MLEVPNKATQNLDLAVSYLRNGELVAFPTETVYGLGADARNPGAIQKVFQAKGRPSDHPLIVHIADAQQLSEWATDIPASAWLLAASFWPGPLTIILPKHPSVSALITG
;
A
#
# COMPACT_ATOMS: atom_id res chain seq x y z
N MET A 1 -11.82 14.61 -6.60
CA MET A 1 -12.08 14.14 -5.23
C MET A 1 -12.52 12.68 -5.29
N LEU A 2 -12.02 11.89 -4.40
CA LEU A 2 -12.39 10.48 -4.36
C LEU A 2 -13.57 10.27 -3.43
N GLU A 3 -14.51 9.47 -3.89
CA GLU A 3 -15.61 9.04 -3.05
C GLU A 3 -15.17 7.88 -2.17
N VAL A 4 -15.58 7.93 -0.91
CA VAL A 4 -15.42 6.80 -0.01
C VAL A 4 -16.60 5.85 -0.23
N PRO A 5 -16.36 4.56 -0.50
CA PRO A 5 -17.45 3.62 -0.66
C PRO A 5 -18.36 3.59 0.58
N ASN A 6 -19.66 3.74 0.37
CA ASN A 6 -20.63 3.69 1.47
C ASN A 6 -20.77 2.28 2.03
N LYS A 7 -20.61 1.28 1.16
CA LYS A 7 -20.68 -0.13 1.53
C LYS A 7 -19.54 -0.86 0.87
N ALA A 8 -18.64 -1.39 1.66
CA ALA A 8 -17.40 -2.03 1.17
C ALA A 8 -17.68 -3.13 0.14
N THR A 9 -18.68 -3.97 0.38
CA THR A 9 -19.01 -5.09 -0.52
C THR A 9 -19.56 -4.64 -1.87
N GLN A 10 -20.31 -3.53 -1.91
CA GLN A 10 -20.89 -3.02 -3.15
C GLN A 10 -19.90 -2.23 -3.99
N ASN A 11 -18.90 -1.63 -3.35
CA ASN A 11 -17.99 -0.71 -4.01
C ASN A 11 -16.58 -1.30 -4.21
N LEU A 12 -16.38 -2.58 -3.85
CA LEU A 12 -15.06 -3.20 -3.94
C LEU A 12 -14.56 -3.25 -5.38
N ASP A 13 -15.39 -3.68 -6.32
CA ASP A 13 -15.01 -3.74 -7.74
C ASP A 13 -14.72 -2.36 -8.30
N LEU A 14 -15.48 -1.36 -7.89
CA LEU A 14 -15.25 0.02 -8.30
C LEU A 14 -13.92 0.54 -7.74
N ALA A 15 -13.61 0.25 -6.48
CA ALA A 15 -12.35 0.62 -5.87
C ALA A 15 -11.16 -0.01 -6.60
N VAL A 16 -11.25 -1.29 -6.93
CA VAL A 16 -10.21 -2.00 -7.72
C VAL A 16 -10.03 -1.34 -9.08
N SER A 17 -11.13 -0.98 -9.75
CA SER A 17 -11.10 -0.32 -11.04
C SER A 17 -10.39 1.04 -10.98
N TYR A 18 -10.68 1.85 -9.97
CA TYR A 18 -9.97 3.12 -9.76
C TYR A 18 -8.47 2.92 -9.55
N LEU A 19 -8.10 1.96 -8.70
CA LEU A 19 -6.69 1.67 -8.43
C LEU A 19 -5.96 1.23 -9.70
N ARG A 20 -6.56 0.36 -10.50
CA ARG A 20 -5.97 -0.11 -11.76
C ARG A 20 -5.77 1.00 -12.77
N ASN A 21 -6.61 2.02 -12.72
CA ASN A 21 -6.53 3.18 -13.62
C ASN A 21 -5.59 4.28 -13.11
N GLY A 22 -4.86 4.01 -12.02
CA GLY A 22 -3.92 4.98 -11.45
C GLY A 22 -4.60 6.06 -10.63
N GLU A 23 -5.85 5.86 -10.24
CA GLU A 23 -6.59 6.77 -9.38
C GLU A 23 -6.42 6.41 -7.91
N LEU A 24 -6.77 7.34 -7.03
CA LEU A 24 -6.73 7.13 -5.59
C LEU A 24 -8.08 6.63 -5.08
N VAL A 25 -8.03 5.89 -3.97
CA VAL A 25 -9.23 5.45 -3.26
C VAL A 25 -9.07 5.78 -1.77
N ALA A 26 -10.04 6.48 -1.21
CA ALA A 26 -10.13 6.67 0.23
C ALA A 26 -10.86 5.48 0.85
N PHE A 27 -10.36 4.96 1.94
CA PHE A 27 -10.97 3.82 2.62
C PHE A 27 -10.92 4.02 4.13
N PRO A 28 -11.91 3.48 4.86
CA PRO A 28 -11.91 3.56 6.31
C PRO A 28 -10.87 2.61 6.91
N THR A 29 -10.23 3.07 7.96
CA THR A 29 -9.38 2.24 8.81
C THR A 29 -9.96 2.26 10.23
N GLU A 30 -9.31 1.58 11.15
CA GLU A 30 -9.76 1.55 12.55
C GLU A 30 -9.66 2.89 13.25
N THR A 31 -8.86 3.82 12.74
CA THR A 31 -8.65 5.14 13.38
C THR A 31 -9.11 6.29 12.50
N VAL A 32 -8.64 6.35 11.25
CA VAL A 32 -8.92 7.44 10.30
C VAL A 32 -9.12 6.86 8.91
N TYR A 33 -9.60 7.69 7.98
CA TYR A 33 -9.63 7.28 6.57
C TYR A 33 -8.21 7.25 6.01
N GLY A 34 -7.90 6.16 5.32
CA GLY A 34 -6.67 6.02 4.56
C GLY A 34 -6.87 6.41 3.10
N LEU A 35 -5.77 6.74 2.43
CA LEU A 35 -5.76 7.03 1.00
C LEU A 35 -4.88 5.99 0.31
N GLY A 36 -5.47 5.24 -0.61
CA GLY A 36 -4.79 4.15 -1.30
C GLY A 36 -4.52 4.45 -2.75
N ALA A 37 -3.43 3.89 -3.26
CA ALA A 37 -3.03 3.95 -4.66
C ALA A 37 -2.36 2.65 -5.04
N ASP A 38 -2.28 2.39 -6.36
CA ASP A 38 -1.49 1.28 -6.87
C ASP A 38 -0.01 1.58 -6.68
N ALA A 39 0.65 0.84 -5.82
CA ALA A 39 2.05 1.02 -5.49
C ALA A 39 3.02 0.71 -6.65
N ARG A 40 2.53 0.10 -7.72
CA ARG A 40 3.30 -0.15 -8.94
C ARG A 40 3.18 0.97 -9.97
N ASN A 41 2.37 1.97 -9.69
CA ASN A 41 2.16 3.11 -10.58
C ASN A 41 2.76 4.37 -9.97
N PRO A 42 3.94 4.84 -10.43
CA PRO A 42 4.59 6.03 -9.87
C PRO A 42 3.71 7.29 -9.94
N GLY A 43 2.94 7.44 -11.01
CA GLY A 43 2.01 8.56 -11.13
C GLY A 43 0.93 8.55 -10.06
N ALA A 44 0.41 7.38 -9.72
CA ALA A 44 -0.57 7.24 -8.65
C ALA A 44 0.05 7.54 -7.28
N ILE A 45 1.29 7.12 -7.06
CA ILE A 45 2.02 7.42 -5.82
C ILE A 45 2.19 8.93 -5.65
N GLN A 46 2.55 9.64 -6.71
CA GLN A 46 2.68 11.10 -6.67
C GLN A 46 1.35 11.78 -6.33
N LYS A 47 0.24 11.25 -6.82
CA LYS A 47 -1.09 11.76 -6.47
C LYS A 47 -1.36 11.66 -4.97
N VAL A 48 -0.89 10.60 -4.31
CA VAL A 48 -1.02 10.44 -2.85
C VAL A 48 -0.29 11.57 -2.13
N PHE A 49 0.94 11.86 -2.50
CA PHE A 49 1.70 12.96 -1.89
C PHE A 49 1.02 14.30 -2.10
N GLN A 50 0.55 14.57 -3.31
CA GLN A 50 -0.15 15.81 -3.63
C GLN A 50 -1.44 15.97 -2.83
N ALA A 51 -2.24 14.89 -2.75
CA ALA A 51 -3.52 14.91 -2.05
C ALA A 51 -3.36 15.14 -0.55
N LYS A 52 -2.29 14.60 0.04
CA LYS A 52 -2.01 14.75 1.47
C LYS A 52 -1.18 15.99 1.80
N GLY A 53 -0.68 16.71 0.81
CA GLY A 53 0.24 17.81 1.04
C GLY A 53 1.54 17.35 1.68
N ARG A 54 1.94 16.11 1.43
CA ARG A 54 3.04 15.44 2.11
C ARG A 54 4.30 15.52 1.24
N PRO A 55 5.48 15.81 1.83
CA PRO A 55 6.72 15.76 1.07
C PRO A 55 6.99 14.37 0.50
N SER A 56 7.52 14.32 -0.72
CA SER A 56 7.79 13.06 -1.41
C SER A 56 8.93 12.24 -0.80
N ASP A 57 9.69 12.81 0.12
CA ASP A 57 10.74 12.10 0.85
C ASP A 57 10.22 11.32 2.07
N HIS A 58 8.93 11.47 2.42
CA HIS A 58 8.32 10.67 3.47
C HIS A 58 7.93 9.30 2.93
N PRO A 59 8.34 8.20 3.59
CA PRO A 59 8.03 6.87 3.10
C PRO A 59 6.55 6.54 3.20
N LEU A 60 6.11 5.65 2.31
CA LEU A 60 4.77 5.08 2.32
C LEU A 60 4.86 3.62 2.78
N ILE A 61 3.78 3.11 3.33
CA ILE A 61 3.68 1.71 3.73
C ILE A 61 2.93 0.95 2.64
N VAL A 62 3.55 -0.10 2.12
CA VAL A 62 2.93 -0.98 1.12
C VAL A 62 2.10 -2.03 1.85
N HIS A 63 0.84 -2.19 1.42
CA HIS A 63 -0.04 -3.24 1.90
C HIS A 63 -0.10 -4.36 0.87
N ILE A 64 0.07 -5.59 1.32
CA ILE A 64 -0.01 -6.78 0.47
C ILE A 64 -1.12 -7.70 0.97
N ALA A 65 -1.69 -8.47 0.05
CA ALA A 65 -2.80 -9.35 0.38
C ALA A 65 -2.34 -10.69 0.97
N ASP A 66 -1.11 -11.10 0.66
CA ASP A 66 -0.57 -12.40 1.02
C ASP A 66 0.91 -12.26 1.36
N ALA A 67 1.36 -12.96 2.41
CA ALA A 67 2.77 -12.92 2.82
C ALA A 67 3.74 -13.36 1.71
N GLN A 68 3.30 -14.23 0.80
CA GLN A 68 4.12 -14.66 -0.32
C GLN A 68 4.48 -13.51 -1.27
N GLN A 69 3.68 -12.46 -1.30
CA GLN A 69 3.97 -11.26 -2.09
C GLN A 69 5.16 -10.45 -1.57
N LEU A 70 5.64 -10.78 -0.37
CA LEU A 70 6.80 -10.11 0.21
C LEU A 70 8.00 -10.11 -0.75
N SER A 71 8.22 -11.21 -1.46
CA SER A 71 9.32 -11.36 -2.41
C SER A 71 9.22 -10.42 -3.62
N GLU A 72 8.03 -9.90 -3.91
CA GLU A 72 7.82 -8.95 -5.00
C GLU A 72 8.23 -7.53 -4.61
N TRP A 73 8.26 -7.23 -3.32
CA TRP A 73 8.46 -5.89 -2.79
C TRP A 73 9.78 -5.71 -2.05
N ALA A 74 10.37 -6.80 -1.58
CA ALA A 74 11.58 -6.76 -0.77
C ALA A 74 12.60 -7.77 -1.23
N THR A 75 13.87 -7.53 -0.87
CA THR A 75 14.99 -8.43 -1.07
C THR A 75 15.63 -8.77 0.27
N ASP A 76 16.53 -9.75 0.26
CA ASP A 76 17.29 -10.13 1.47
C ASP A 76 16.38 -10.38 2.67
N ILE A 77 15.28 -11.11 2.44
CA ILE A 77 14.27 -11.37 3.45
C ILE A 77 14.78 -12.46 4.39
N PRO A 78 15.07 -12.14 5.68
CA PRO A 78 15.53 -13.13 6.61
C PRO A 78 14.41 -14.09 7.02
N ALA A 79 14.79 -15.28 7.50
CA ALA A 79 13.82 -16.28 7.96
C ALA A 79 12.91 -15.72 9.07
N SER A 80 13.45 -14.85 9.94
CA SER A 80 12.67 -14.21 10.99
C SER A 80 11.52 -13.36 10.45
N ALA A 81 11.70 -12.69 9.30
CA ALA A 81 10.64 -11.92 8.67
C ALA A 81 9.49 -12.81 8.21
N TRP A 82 9.81 -13.97 7.59
CA TRP A 82 8.80 -14.94 7.19
C TRP A 82 8.03 -15.51 8.38
N LEU A 83 8.72 -15.80 9.48
CA LEU A 83 8.09 -16.28 10.70
C LEU A 83 7.15 -15.24 11.31
N LEU A 84 7.58 -13.99 11.36
CA LEU A 84 6.76 -12.89 11.87
C LEU A 84 5.51 -12.69 11.02
N ALA A 85 5.66 -12.72 9.70
CA ALA A 85 4.53 -12.60 8.78
C ALA A 85 3.54 -13.75 8.98
N ALA A 86 4.02 -14.98 9.07
CA ALA A 86 3.17 -16.15 9.27
C ALA A 86 2.43 -16.13 10.62
N SER A 87 3.05 -15.55 11.65
CA SER A 87 2.50 -15.55 13.00
C SER A 87 1.53 -14.39 13.25
N PHE A 88 1.79 -13.22 12.65
CA PHE A 88 1.07 -11.99 12.99
C PHE A 88 0.24 -11.41 11.86
N TRP A 89 0.44 -11.83 10.63
CA TRP A 89 -0.39 -11.38 9.51
C TRP A 89 -1.52 -12.36 9.23
N PRO A 90 -2.73 -11.85 8.93
CA PRO A 90 -3.11 -10.44 8.96
C PRO A 90 -3.14 -9.89 10.39
N GLY A 91 -2.67 -8.66 10.54
CA GLY A 91 -2.62 -7.99 11.84
C GLY A 91 -1.71 -6.77 11.84
N PRO A 92 -1.63 -6.05 12.96
CA PRO A 92 -0.94 -4.76 13.04
C PRO A 92 0.59 -4.93 13.19
N LEU A 93 1.23 -5.51 12.19
CA LEU A 93 2.67 -5.67 12.13
C LEU A 93 3.20 -5.07 10.84
N THR A 94 4.16 -4.17 10.94
CA THR A 94 4.92 -3.63 9.81
C THR A 94 6.33 -4.17 9.85
N ILE A 95 6.79 -4.72 8.73
CA ILE A 95 8.15 -5.25 8.58
C ILE A 95 8.93 -4.32 7.68
N ILE A 96 10.13 -3.93 8.10
CA ILE A 96 11.03 -3.06 7.33
C ILE A 96 12.11 -3.93 6.71
N LEU A 97 12.20 -3.90 5.40
CA LEU A 97 13.10 -4.74 4.61
C LEU A 97 13.73 -3.93 3.48
N PRO A 98 14.88 -4.37 2.95
CA PRO A 98 15.44 -3.76 1.73
C PRO A 98 14.45 -3.85 0.58
N LYS A 99 14.33 -2.76 -0.14
CA LYS A 99 13.41 -2.64 -1.26
C LYS A 99 13.85 -3.52 -2.44
N HIS A 100 12.91 -4.25 -3.06
CA HIS A 100 13.17 -4.91 -4.33
C HIS A 100 13.47 -3.87 -5.40
N PRO A 101 14.44 -4.13 -6.33
CA PRO A 101 14.81 -3.16 -7.36
C PRO A 101 13.65 -2.70 -8.26
N SER A 102 12.63 -3.53 -8.46
CA SER A 102 11.46 -3.17 -9.27
C SER A 102 10.51 -2.18 -8.59
N VAL A 103 10.67 -1.96 -7.29
CA VAL A 103 9.81 -1.05 -6.53
C VAL A 103 10.29 0.38 -6.68
N SER A 104 9.36 1.31 -6.93
CA SER A 104 9.67 2.72 -7.10
C SER A 104 10.32 3.30 -5.84
N ALA A 105 11.37 4.09 -6.01
CA ALA A 105 12.01 4.83 -4.92
C ALA A 105 11.06 5.85 -4.28
N LEU A 106 10.00 6.25 -4.96
CA LEU A 106 8.98 7.15 -4.40
C LEU A 106 8.32 6.56 -3.15
N ILE A 107 8.24 5.24 -3.04
CA ILE A 107 7.63 4.56 -1.88
C ILE A 107 8.51 4.70 -0.65
N THR A 108 9.82 4.60 -0.82
CA THR A 108 10.77 4.61 0.30
C THR A 108 11.21 6.01 0.72
N GLY A 109 10.92 6.98 -0.10
CA GLY A 109 11.31 8.36 0.19
C GLY A 109 12.70 8.72 -0.28
#